data_3378d79810db393f3ae8a729770613df
#
_entry.id   3378d79810db393f3ae8a729770613df
#
_cell.length_a   1.000
_cell.length_b   1.000
_cell.length_c   1.000
_cell.angle_alpha   90.00
_cell.angle_beta   90.00
_cell.angle_gamma   90.00
#
_symmetry.space_group_name_H-M   'P 1'
#
loop_
_entity.id
_entity.type
_entity.pdbx_description
1 polymer ?
#
loop_
_entity_poly.entity_id
_entity_poly.type
_entity_poly.pdbx_seq_one_letter_code
_entity_poly.pdbx_strand_id
1 'polypeptide(L)'
;MGMDFTFTEDQLTFVDAVRGMLSQEVTPERIRARWDTDTGVDAEFMAQVAELGVMGMLIPETLGGLGLGATDFVMLAQACGEMAVPEPVVEQVLVVAPLLTDILERGLGGDSLQAMVDDLISGQMTVAVSHPINPFINFGDRSNWMLAGQGEEVSLVARDHVALASKRSVDPSRRLFEAELDNANATSLASGDVGADLWRRTLNRGALATAAQLVGLAEAMVAQSVRYTSDRAQFGRAIGTNQAVKHLLADVAVQIEYAKPVVYRAAYTVEVSPSRADFAVSHAKVAASRAALLAARHCIQVHGAMGYTWECDLQIWVKRAWALAREWGDEGFHTNRIHEWLLQSNALLGPEFTFGRRTLTDTVAA
;
A
#
# COMPACT_ATOMS: atom_id res chain seq x y z
N MET A 1 20.54 20.07 15.33
CA MET A 1 19.72 18.97 15.87
C MET A 1 20.02 17.73 15.03
N GLY A 2 20.41 16.63 15.66
CA GLY A 2 20.56 15.34 14.97
C GLY A 2 19.23 14.92 14.40
N MET A 3 19.22 14.23 13.24
CA MET A 3 18.02 13.62 12.69
C MET A 3 17.73 12.38 13.54
N ASP A 4 16.53 12.32 14.12
CA ASP A 4 16.01 11.13 14.76
C ASP A 4 15.22 10.34 13.72
N PHE A 5 15.62 9.11 13.43
CA PHE A 5 14.96 8.19 12.50
C PHE A 5 14.29 7.05 13.28
N THR A 6 13.65 7.41 14.38
CA THR A 6 12.86 6.50 15.22
C THR A 6 11.41 6.91 15.25
N PHE A 7 10.53 5.92 15.39
CA PHE A 7 9.11 6.16 15.64
C PHE A 7 8.90 6.57 17.09
N THR A 8 7.92 7.42 17.34
CA THR A 8 7.55 7.85 18.68
C THR A 8 6.83 6.74 19.44
N GLU A 9 6.77 6.84 20.78
CA GLU A 9 6.02 5.90 21.62
C GLU A 9 4.53 5.89 21.28
N ASP A 10 3.95 7.05 20.93
CA ASP A 10 2.55 7.17 20.54
C ASP A 10 2.27 6.45 19.21
N GLN A 11 3.14 6.61 18.20
CA GLN A 11 3.05 5.88 16.94
C GLN A 11 3.11 4.36 17.16
N LEU A 12 4.04 3.89 17.97
CA LEU A 12 4.19 2.46 18.28
C LEU A 12 2.97 1.92 19.04
N THR A 13 2.48 2.64 20.04
CA THR A 13 1.29 2.26 20.82
C THR A 13 0.04 2.16 19.95
N PHE A 14 -0.15 3.12 19.05
CA PHE A 14 -1.29 3.10 18.12
C PHE A 14 -1.21 1.93 17.14
N VAL A 15 -0.04 1.69 16.56
CA VAL A 15 0.20 0.54 15.68
C VAL A 15 -0.07 -0.78 16.41
N ASP A 16 0.37 -0.93 17.65
CA ASP A 16 0.16 -2.17 18.43
C ASP A 16 -1.32 -2.38 18.75
N ALA A 17 -2.07 -1.34 19.04
CA ALA A 17 -3.52 -1.41 19.26
C ALA A 17 -4.25 -1.90 18.00
N VAL A 18 -3.96 -1.27 16.84
CA VAL A 18 -4.56 -1.67 15.56
C VAL A 18 -4.13 -3.08 15.17
N ARG A 19 -2.84 -3.44 15.32
CA ARG A 19 -2.34 -4.81 15.04
C ARG A 19 -3.06 -5.84 15.92
N GLY A 20 -3.34 -5.51 17.19
CA GLY A 20 -4.13 -6.36 18.10
C GLY A 20 -5.52 -6.66 17.54
N MET A 21 -6.25 -5.64 17.07
CA MET A 21 -7.54 -5.80 16.41
C MET A 21 -7.42 -6.61 15.11
N LEU A 22 -6.48 -6.25 14.22
CA LEU A 22 -6.26 -6.97 12.97
C LEU A 22 -6.00 -8.46 13.19
N SER A 23 -5.23 -8.83 14.21
CA SER A 23 -4.90 -10.23 14.52
C SER A 23 -6.11 -11.06 14.95
N GLN A 24 -7.14 -10.43 15.50
CA GLN A 24 -8.40 -11.07 15.91
C GLN A 24 -9.41 -11.16 14.77
N GLU A 25 -9.48 -10.10 13.95
CA GLU A 25 -10.48 -9.95 12.90
C GLU A 25 -10.04 -10.51 11.53
N VAL A 26 -8.73 -10.65 11.28
CA VAL A 26 -8.20 -11.08 9.99
C VAL A 26 -7.44 -12.41 10.16
N THR A 27 -8.19 -13.50 10.26
CA THR A 27 -7.60 -14.85 10.30
C THR A 27 -7.67 -15.53 8.92
N PRO A 28 -6.84 -16.55 8.64
CA PRO A 28 -6.90 -17.29 7.38
C PRO A 28 -8.31 -17.83 7.05
N GLU A 29 -9.05 -18.29 8.06
CA GLU A 29 -10.41 -18.79 7.91
C GLU A 29 -11.36 -17.68 7.49
N ARG A 30 -11.29 -16.51 8.14
CA ARG A 30 -12.11 -15.35 7.80
C ARG A 30 -11.76 -14.79 6.41
N ILE A 31 -10.48 -14.80 6.04
CA ILE A 31 -10.05 -14.40 4.68
C ILE A 31 -10.68 -15.32 3.63
N ARG A 32 -10.63 -16.66 3.84
CA ARG A 32 -11.24 -17.62 2.93
C ARG A 32 -12.76 -17.47 2.88
N ALA A 33 -13.40 -17.24 4.02
CA ALA A 33 -14.85 -17.01 4.06
C ALA A 33 -15.25 -15.81 3.20
N ARG A 34 -14.43 -14.74 3.17
CA ARG A 34 -14.66 -13.57 2.31
C ARG A 34 -14.54 -13.88 0.81
N TRP A 35 -13.71 -14.84 0.41
CA TRP A 35 -13.58 -15.25 -0.99
C TRP A 35 -14.88 -15.81 -1.57
N ASP A 36 -15.69 -16.42 -0.73
CA ASP A 36 -16.96 -17.07 -1.10
C ASP A 36 -18.17 -16.11 -0.99
N THR A 37 -17.95 -14.86 -0.58
CA THR A 37 -19.02 -13.85 -0.50
C THR A 37 -19.10 -13.03 -1.77
N ASP A 38 -20.32 -12.54 -2.09
CA ASP A 38 -20.53 -11.64 -3.21
C ASP A 38 -19.85 -10.28 -3.03
N THR A 39 -19.59 -9.87 -1.77
CA THR A 39 -19.02 -8.57 -1.45
C THR A 39 -17.48 -8.61 -1.40
N GLY A 40 -16.88 -9.67 -0.91
CA GLY A 40 -15.45 -9.74 -0.62
C GLY A 40 -14.99 -8.76 0.48
N VAL A 41 -15.91 -8.08 1.15
CA VAL A 41 -15.66 -7.06 2.19
C VAL A 41 -16.51 -7.37 3.41
N ASP A 42 -15.93 -7.24 4.57
CA ASP A 42 -16.60 -7.32 5.86
C ASP A 42 -16.94 -5.89 6.34
N ALA A 43 -18.22 -5.54 6.34
CA ALA A 43 -18.68 -4.21 6.72
C ALA A 43 -18.47 -3.92 8.22
N GLU A 44 -18.56 -4.94 9.08
CA GLU A 44 -18.33 -4.78 10.51
C GLU A 44 -16.84 -4.49 10.78
N PHE A 45 -15.95 -5.20 10.10
CA PHE A 45 -14.50 -4.91 10.15
C PHE A 45 -14.19 -3.48 9.68
N MET A 46 -14.76 -3.03 8.56
CA MET A 46 -14.57 -1.65 8.08
C MET A 46 -15.09 -0.61 9.07
N ALA A 47 -16.22 -0.86 9.74
CA ALA A 47 -16.73 0.01 10.79
C ALA A 47 -15.78 0.08 12.00
N GLN A 48 -15.23 -1.04 12.45
CA GLN A 48 -14.24 -1.08 13.53
C GLN A 48 -12.97 -0.30 13.16
N VAL A 49 -12.49 -0.41 11.92
CA VAL A 49 -11.33 0.37 11.42
C VAL A 49 -11.62 1.86 11.45
N ALA A 50 -12.86 2.26 11.10
CA ALA A 50 -13.30 3.66 11.15
C ALA A 50 -13.44 4.17 12.59
N GLU A 51 -14.00 3.38 13.51
CA GLU A 51 -14.13 3.72 14.95
C GLU A 51 -12.76 3.94 15.61
N LEU A 52 -11.73 3.24 15.17
CA LEU A 52 -10.35 3.49 15.63
C LEU A 52 -9.73 4.77 15.04
N GLY A 53 -10.45 5.49 14.16
CA GLY A 53 -9.96 6.70 13.51
C GLY A 53 -8.99 6.47 12.36
N VAL A 54 -8.74 5.22 11.97
CA VAL A 54 -7.75 4.87 10.93
C VAL A 54 -8.11 5.48 9.59
N MET A 55 -9.41 5.51 9.23
CA MET A 55 -9.88 6.04 7.93
C MET A 55 -9.59 7.55 7.77
N GLY A 56 -9.59 8.30 8.88
CA GLY A 56 -9.35 9.75 8.90
C GLY A 56 -7.90 10.16 9.19
N MET A 57 -6.95 9.22 9.33
CA MET A 57 -5.59 9.53 9.80
C MET A 57 -4.90 10.61 8.98
N LEU A 58 -4.92 10.51 7.65
CA LEU A 58 -4.20 11.40 6.75
C LEU A 58 -5.03 12.59 6.26
N ILE A 59 -6.24 12.73 6.73
CA ILE A 59 -7.11 13.86 6.44
C ILE A 59 -6.82 14.98 7.43
N PRO A 60 -6.65 16.24 7.01
CA PRO A 60 -6.43 17.38 7.91
C PRO A 60 -7.53 17.54 8.95
N GLU A 61 -7.18 18.06 10.13
CA GLU A 61 -8.16 18.39 11.20
C GLU A 61 -9.23 19.37 10.69
N THR A 62 -8.88 20.31 9.81
CA THR A 62 -9.81 21.27 9.19
C THR A 62 -10.89 20.60 8.34
N LEU A 63 -10.66 19.37 7.90
CA LEU A 63 -11.58 18.53 7.13
C LEU A 63 -12.14 17.35 7.97
N GLY A 64 -12.00 17.40 9.29
CA GLY A 64 -12.55 16.40 10.22
C GLY A 64 -11.68 15.18 10.49
N GLY A 65 -10.47 15.13 9.95
CA GLY A 65 -9.51 14.03 10.15
C GLY A 65 -8.56 14.24 11.35
N LEU A 66 -7.49 13.44 11.40
CA LEU A 66 -6.50 13.48 12.49
C LEU A 66 -5.25 14.30 12.14
N GLY A 67 -5.08 14.74 10.89
CA GLY A 67 -3.95 15.54 10.43
C GLY A 67 -2.58 14.85 10.53
N LEU A 68 -2.56 13.52 10.58
CA LEU A 68 -1.35 12.71 10.64
C LEU A 68 -0.72 12.54 9.25
N GLY A 69 0.53 12.08 9.19
CA GLY A 69 1.28 11.92 7.95
C GLY A 69 1.42 10.49 7.47
N ALA A 70 2.02 10.34 6.29
CA ALA A 70 2.35 9.03 5.74
C ALA A 70 3.32 8.25 6.65
N THR A 71 4.17 8.95 7.41
CA THR A 71 5.09 8.36 8.39
C THR A 71 4.35 7.68 9.54
N ASP A 72 3.20 8.26 9.98
CA ASP A 72 2.37 7.68 11.04
C ASP A 72 1.62 6.44 10.56
N PHE A 73 1.26 6.39 9.27
CA PHE A 73 0.45 5.30 8.71
C PHE A 73 1.29 4.15 8.14
N VAL A 74 2.56 4.36 7.79
CA VAL A 74 3.37 3.35 7.06
C VAL A 74 3.48 2.02 7.80
N MET A 75 3.61 2.05 9.14
CA MET A 75 3.65 0.81 9.94
C MET A 75 2.29 0.12 10.02
N LEU A 76 1.17 0.86 9.98
CA LEU A 76 -0.16 0.27 9.87
C LEU A 76 -0.37 -0.41 8.51
N ALA A 77 0.09 0.22 7.43
CA ALA A 77 0.08 -0.39 6.11
C ALA A 77 0.92 -1.69 6.07
N GLN A 78 2.06 -1.70 6.78
CA GLN A 78 2.87 -2.92 6.97
C GLN A 78 2.10 -3.97 7.77
N ALA A 79 1.42 -3.60 8.87
CA ALA A 79 0.60 -4.52 9.67
C ALA A 79 -0.58 -5.09 8.86
N CYS A 80 -1.21 -4.29 7.99
CA CYS A 80 -2.21 -4.78 7.05
C CYS A 80 -1.63 -5.83 6.08
N GLY A 81 -0.39 -5.65 5.65
CA GLY A 81 0.35 -6.67 4.88
C GLY A 81 0.65 -7.92 5.68
N GLU A 82 1.12 -7.77 6.93
CA GLU A 82 1.41 -8.88 7.85
C GLU A 82 0.19 -9.78 8.06
N MET A 83 -1.00 -9.20 8.19
CA MET A 83 -2.27 -9.92 8.35
C MET A 83 -2.94 -10.27 7.01
N ALA A 84 -2.38 -9.86 5.87
CA ALA A 84 -2.97 -10.01 4.53
C ALA A 84 -4.42 -9.48 4.47
N VAL A 85 -4.67 -8.30 5.03
CA VAL A 85 -6.00 -7.67 5.10
C VAL A 85 -6.64 -7.63 3.71
N PRO A 86 -7.81 -8.23 3.50
CA PRO A 86 -8.45 -8.28 2.17
C PRO A 86 -9.08 -6.95 1.77
N GLU A 87 -9.62 -6.21 2.72
CA GLU A 87 -10.32 -4.94 2.51
C GLU A 87 -9.38 -3.82 2.04
N PRO A 88 -9.89 -2.81 1.31
CA PRO A 88 -9.07 -1.75 0.70
C PRO A 88 -8.63 -0.65 1.70
N VAL A 89 -8.43 -0.96 2.99
CA VAL A 89 -8.09 0.00 4.04
C VAL A 89 -6.88 0.85 3.65
N VAL A 90 -5.79 0.22 3.23
CA VAL A 90 -4.54 0.93 2.91
C VAL A 90 -4.71 1.84 1.70
N GLU A 91 -5.49 1.43 0.70
CA GLU A 91 -5.79 2.23 -0.49
C GLU A 91 -6.66 3.44 -0.12
N GLN A 92 -7.71 3.25 0.71
CA GLN A 92 -8.57 4.36 1.14
C GLN A 92 -7.79 5.40 1.94
N VAL A 93 -6.94 4.98 2.87
CA VAL A 93 -6.22 5.89 3.78
C VAL A 93 -5.02 6.57 3.12
N LEU A 94 -4.19 5.83 2.36
CA LEU A 94 -2.93 6.39 1.84
C LEU A 94 -3.04 6.91 0.39
N VAL A 95 -4.10 6.56 -0.34
CA VAL A 95 -4.26 6.97 -1.74
C VAL A 95 -5.48 7.86 -1.91
N VAL A 96 -6.68 7.36 -1.55
CA VAL A 96 -7.95 8.06 -1.78
C VAL A 96 -8.06 9.31 -0.92
N ALA A 97 -7.94 9.18 0.39
CA ALA A 97 -8.09 10.29 1.33
C ALA A 97 -7.15 11.47 0.99
N PRO A 98 -5.83 11.25 0.78
CA PRO A 98 -4.95 12.34 0.40
C PRO A 98 -5.21 12.91 -1.01
N LEU A 99 -5.73 12.13 -1.97
CA LEU A 99 -6.10 12.66 -3.28
C LEU A 99 -7.31 13.60 -3.16
N LEU A 100 -8.35 13.22 -2.43
CA LEU A 100 -9.50 14.07 -2.15
C LEU A 100 -9.09 15.35 -1.42
N THR A 101 -8.24 15.22 -0.40
CA THR A 101 -7.67 16.35 0.34
C THR A 101 -6.88 17.29 -0.55
N ASP A 102 -5.95 16.77 -1.37
CA ASP A 102 -5.16 17.57 -2.30
C ASP A 102 -6.05 18.37 -3.29
N ILE A 103 -7.19 17.83 -3.69
CA ILE A 103 -8.17 18.51 -4.56
C ILE A 103 -8.86 19.64 -3.80
N LEU A 104 -9.37 19.38 -2.59
CA LEU A 104 -10.05 20.35 -1.75
C LEU A 104 -9.14 21.52 -1.33
N GLU A 105 -7.88 21.25 -0.96
CA GLU A 105 -6.90 22.26 -0.59
C GLU A 105 -6.56 23.21 -1.75
N ARG A 106 -6.77 22.78 -2.99
CA ARG A 106 -6.67 23.64 -4.18
C ARG A 106 -7.95 24.43 -4.48
N GLY A 107 -8.96 24.32 -3.62
CA GLY A 107 -10.26 24.98 -3.82
C GLY A 107 -11.11 24.33 -4.92
N LEU A 108 -10.85 23.06 -5.24
CA LEU A 108 -11.57 22.30 -6.26
C LEU A 108 -12.59 21.35 -5.60
N GLY A 109 -13.64 20.95 -6.33
CA GLY A 109 -14.62 19.94 -5.90
C GLY A 109 -15.76 20.43 -4.99
N GLY A 110 -15.61 21.54 -4.28
CA GLY A 110 -16.69 22.16 -3.49
C GLY A 110 -17.30 21.28 -2.38
N ASP A 111 -18.49 21.68 -1.91
CA ASP A 111 -19.17 21.05 -0.75
C ASP A 111 -19.47 19.56 -0.95
N SER A 112 -19.72 19.14 -2.19
CA SER A 112 -19.98 17.72 -2.48
C SER A 112 -18.78 16.82 -2.22
N LEU A 113 -17.57 17.30 -2.50
CA LEU A 113 -16.34 16.56 -2.22
C LEU A 113 -16.03 16.54 -0.72
N GLN A 114 -16.36 17.62 0.01
CA GLN A 114 -16.27 17.65 1.46
C GLN A 114 -17.17 16.58 2.11
N ALA A 115 -18.44 16.48 1.68
CA ALA A 115 -19.34 15.45 2.18
C ALA A 115 -18.81 14.02 1.92
N MET A 116 -18.14 13.80 0.78
CA MET A 116 -17.49 12.52 0.49
C MET A 116 -16.35 12.22 1.46
N VAL A 117 -15.58 13.22 1.88
CA VAL A 117 -14.52 13.05 2.89
C VAL A 117 -15.12 12.64 4.23
N ASP A 118 -16.23 13.26 4.65
CA ASP A 118 -16.93 12.91 5.89
C ASP A 118 -17.45 11.46 5.87
N ASP A 119 -18.04 11.02 4.76
CA ASP A 119 -18.50 9.64 4.57
C ASP A 119 -17.32 8.63 4.53
N LEU A 120 -16.17 9.03 3.98
CA LEU A 120 -14.96 8.21 3.97
C LEU A 120 -14.40 8.03 5.39
N ILE A 121 -14.32 9.11 6.18
CA ILE A 121 -13.85 9.07 7.58
C ILE A 121 -14.72 8.13 8.42
N SER A 122 -16.04 8.18 8.23
CA SER A 122 -17.00 7.34 8.95
C SER A 122 -17.02 5.88 8.48
N GLY A 123 -16.31 5.55 7.40
CA GLY A 123 -16.31 4.22 6.79
C GLY A 123 -17.60 3.85 6.04
N GLN A 124 -18.51 4.81 5.84
CA GLN A 124 -19.77 4.60 5.13
C GLN A 124 -19.60 4.58 3.62
N MET A 125 -18.49 5.09 3.11
CA MET A 125 -18.20 5.18 1.69
C MET A 125 -16.81 4.63 1.39
N THR A 126 -16.70 4.05 0.19
CA THR A 126 -15.42 3.71 -0.44
C THR A 126 -15.34 4.33 -1.83
N VAL A 127 -14.14 4.71 -2.23
CA VAL A 127 -13.85 5.28 -3.54
C VAL A 127 -12.82 4.41 -4.25
N ALA A 128 -13.08 4.03 -5.48
CA ALA A 128 -12.11 3.33 -6.32
C ALA A 128 -11.24 4.33 -7.09
N VAL A 129 -10.01 3.94 -7.38
CA VAL A 129 -9.08 4.76 -8.16
C VAL A 129 -8.71 4.03 -9.45
N SER A 130 -9.02 4.66 -10.58
CA SER A 130 -8.60 4.23 -11.92
C SER A 130 -7.38 5.04 -12.35
N HIS A 131 -6.22 4.69 -11.81
CA HIS A 131 -4.96 5.34 -12.20
C HIS A 131 -4.40 4.73 -13.49
N PRO A 132 -3.87 5.53 -14.46
CA PRO A 132 -3.38 5.03 -15.75
C PRO A 132 -2.30 3.94 -15.67
N ILE A 133 -1.55 3.87 -14.57
CA ILE A 133 -0.53 2.82 -14.34
C ILE A 133 -1.14 1.43 -14.07
N ASN A 134 -2.35 1.38 -13.51
CA ASN A 134 -3.02 0.15 -13.13
C ASN A 134 -3.99 -0.27 -14.25
N PRO A 135 -3.83 -1.48 -14.81
CA PRO A 135 -4.72 -1.95 -15.89
C PRO A 135 -6.12 -2.31 -15.39
N PHE A 136 -6.27 -2.50 -14.07
CA PHE A 136 -7.51 -2.90 -13.41
C PHE A 136 -7.77 -2.04 -12.18
N ILE A 137 -9.06 -1.90 -11.87
CA ILE A 137 -9.55 -1.20 -10.69
C ILE A 137 -9.84 -2.23 -9.61
N ASN A 138 -9.39 -1.97 -8.39
CA ASN A 138 -9.67 -2.81 -7.24
C ASN A 138 -11.00 -2.37 -6.57
N PHE A 139 -11.85 -3.31 -6.16
CA PHE A 139 -13.13 -3.06 -5.48
C PHE A 139 -14.08 -2.08 -6.20
N GLY A 140 -14.01 -1.94 -7.52
CA GLY A 140 -14.86 -1.03 -8.28
C GLY A 140 -16.36 -1.30 -8.13
N ASP A 141 -16.75 -2.55 -7.89
CA ASP A 141 -18.15 -2.96 -7.68
C ASP A 141 -18.70 -2.58 -6.29
N ARG A 142 -17.84 -2.23 -5.34
CA ARG A 142 -18.21 -1.85 -3.96
C ARG A 142 -17.98 -0.38 -3.66
N SER A 143 -17.36 0.33 -4.59
CA SER A 143 -17.13 1.76 -4.45
C SER A 143 -18.37 2.54 -4.86
N ASN A 144 -18.66 3.61 -4.13
CA ASN A 144 -19.76 4.53 -4.43
C ASN A 144 -19.38 5.46 -5.59
N TRP A 145 -18.09 5.81 -5.64
CA TRP A 145 -17.50 6.72 -6.60
C TRP A 145 -16.19 6.17 -7.16
N MET A 146 -15.83 6.67 -8.31
CA MET A 146 -14.55 6.38 -8.96
C MET A 146 -13.82 7.67 -9.30
N LEU A 147 -12.58 7.78 -8.81
CA LEU A 147 -11.62 8.78 -9.27
C LEU A 147 -10.88 8.20 -10.47
N ALA A 148 -11.07 8.81 -11.63
CA ALA A 148 -10.55 8.30 -12.89
C ALA A 148 -9.58 9.28 -13.54
N GLY A 149 -8.51 8.74 -14.13
CA GLY A 149 -7.50 9.50 -14.86
C GLY A 149 -7.47 9.18 -16.33
N GLN A 150 -7.53 10.23 -17.16
CA GLN A 150 -7.20 10.14 -18.57
C GLN A 150 -6.14 11.20 -18.90
N GLY A 151 -4.89 10.76 -19.13
CA GLY A 151 -3.80 11.71 -19.34
C GLY A 151 -3.57 12.57 -18.08
N GLU A 152 -3.79 13.88 -18.24
CA GLU A 152 -3.62 14.90 -17.18
C GLU A 152 -4.94 15.28 -16.51
N GLU A 153 -6.04 14.59 -16.82
CA GLU A 153 -7.35 14.89 -16.24
C GLU A 153 -7.63 13.98 -15.04
N VAL A 154 -8.16 14.57 -13.96
CA VAL A 154 -8.74 13.88 -12.81
C VAL A 154 -10.23 14.12 -12.80
N SER A 155 -11.01 13.06 -12.93
CA SER A 155 -12.46 13.11 -12.97
C SER A 155 -13.07 12.26 -11.88
N LEU A 156 -14.24 12.65 -11.39
CA LEU A 156 -15.09 11.91 -10.47
C LEU A 156 -16.30 11.35 -11.23
N VAL A 157 -16.55 10.06 -11.11
CA VAL A 157 -17.65 9.38 -11.77
C VAL A 157 -18.43 8.59 -10.73
N ALA A 158 -19.77 8.75 -10.69
CA ALA A 158 -20.61 7.94 -9.82
C ALA A 158 -20.62 6.48 -10.32
N ARG A 159 -20.72 5.52 -9.40
CA ARG A 159 -20.67 4.09 -9.70
C ARG A 159 -21.66 3.66 -10.79
N ASP A 160 -22.86 4.25 -10.81
CA ASP A 160 -23.93 3.92 -11.76
C ASP A 160 -23.59 4.30 -13.21
N HIS A 161 -22.58 5.15 -13.41
CA HIS A 161 -22.10 5.59 -14.72
C HIS A 161 -20.78 4.88 -15.13
N VAL A 162 -20.48 3.75 -14.50
CA VAL A 162 -19.29 2.94 -14.81
C VAL A 162 -19.70 1.52 -15.13
N ALA A 163 -19.44 1.08 -16.36
CA ALA A 163 -19.56 -0.33 -16.72
C ALA A 163 -18.32 -1.10 -16.23
N LEU A 164 -18.53 -2.17 -15.47
CA LEU A 164 -17.48 -2.98 -14.89
C LEU A 164 -17.49 -4.40 -15.46
N ALA A 165 -16.33 -4.86 -15.92
CA ALA A 165 -16.10 -6.25 -16.32
C ALA A 165 -15.14 -6.92 -15.32
N SER A 166 -15.62 -7.90 -14.56
CA SER A 166 -14.83 -8.62 -13.55
C SER A 166 -13.66 -9.37 -14.18
N LYS A 167 -12.51 -9.33 -13.52
CA LYS A 167 -11.29 -10.05 -13.90
C LYS A 167 -10.80 -10.94 -12.76
N ARG A 168 -10.31 -12.12 -13.14
CA ARG A 168 -9.75 -13.05 -12.14
C ARG A 168 -8.38 -12.58 -11.68
N SER A 169 -8.17 -12.54 -10.37
CA SER A 169 -6.87 -12.34 -9.74
C SER A 169 -6.26 -13.66 -9.28
N VAL A 170 -4.92 -13.73 -9.22
CA VAL A 170 -4.22 -14.82 -8.54
C VAL A 170 -4.52 -14.81 -7.03
N ASP A 171 -4.74 -13.64 -6.46
CA ASP A 171 -5.21 -13.44 -5.09
C ASP A 171 -6.73 -13.29 -5.08
N PRO A 172 -7.47 -14.27 -4.55
CA PRO A 172 -8.94 -14.22 -4.54
C PRO A 172 -9.53 -13.09 -3.68
N SER A 173 -8.75 -12.52 -2.75
CA SER A 173 -9.19 -11.37 -1.97
C SER A 173 -9.26 -10.08 -2.79
N ARG A 174 -8.66 -10.04 -3.98
CA ARG A 174 -8.68 -8.86 -4.84
C ARG A 174 -9.82 -8.96 -5.86
N ARG A 175 -10.70 -7.98 -5.79
CA ARG A 175 -11.81 -7.84 -6.74
C ARG A 175 -11.41 -6.87 -7.84
N LEU A 176 -10.93 -7.42 -8.95
CA LEU A 176 -10.41 -6.65 -10.08
C LEU A 176 -11.45 -6.47 -11.18
N PHE A 177 -11.49 -5.26 -11.74
CA PHE A 177 -12.40 -4.91 -12.84
C PHE A 177 -11.67 -4.10 -13.91
N GLU A 178 -11.99 -4.36 -15.16
CA GLU A 178 -11.89 -3.34 -16.20
C GLU A 178 -13.08 -2.40 -16.07
N ALA A 179 -12.85 -1.11 -16.22
CA ALA A 179 -13.88 -0.11 -16.16
C ALA A 179 -13.99 0.63 -17.50
N GLU A 180 -15.21 0.78 -17.98
CA GLU A 180 -15.55 1.70 -19.05
C GLU A 180 -16.38 2.82 -18.47
N LEU A 181 -15.85 4.05 -18.56
CA LEU A 181 -16.44 5.24 -17.96
C LEU A 181 -17.37 5.93 -18.93
N ASP A 182 -18.54 6.31 -18.46
CA ASP A 182 -19.40 7.24 -19.19
C ASP A 182 -18.89 8.69 -18.99
N ASN A 183 -18.05 9.14 -19.92
CA ASN A 183 -17.43 10.46 -19.86
C ASN A 183 -18.45 11.61 -19.89
N ALA A 184 -19.68 11.39 -20.39
CA ALA A 184 -20.70 12.42 -20.39
C ALA A 184 -21.25 12.72 -18.98
N ASN A 185 -21.09 11.77 -18.04
CA ASN A 185 -21.48 11.88 -16.64
C ASN A 185 -20.29 12.00 -15.69
N ALA A 186 -19.09 12.21 -16.22
CA ALA A 186 -17.89 12.48 -15.43
C ALA A 186 -17.80 13.96 -15.03
N THR A 187 -17.52 14.22 -13.76
CA THR A 187 -17.22 15.56 -13.27
C THR A 187 -15.71 15.78 -13.28
N SER A 188 -15.22 16.70 -14.12
CA SER A 188 -13.81 17.06 -14.12
C SER A 188 -13.46 17.82 -12.84
N LEU A 189 -12.49 17.32 -12.08
CA LEU A 189 -12.01 17.93 -10.84
C LEU A 189 -10.71 18.74 -11.07
N ALA A 190 -9.83 18.27 -11.94
CA ALA A 190 -8.57 18.93 -12.27
C ALA A 190 -8.09 18.49 -13.65
N SER A 191 -7.30 19.36 -14.32
CA SER A 191 -6.71 19.06 -15.63
C SER A 191 -5.36 19.78 -15.80
N GLY A 192 -4.64 19.46 -16.89
CA GLY A 192 -3.34 20.04 -17.20
C GLY A 192 -2.31 19.75 -16.08
N ASP A 193 -1.42 20.71 -15.83
CA ASP A 193 -0.34 20.56 -14.84
C ASP A 193 -0.84 20.16 -13.44
N VAL A 194 -2.01 20.65 -13.04
CA VAL A 194 -2.62 20.34 -11.74
C VAL A 194 -3.04 18.89 -11.69
N GLY A 195 -3.72 18.41 -12.73
CA GLY A 195 -4.13 17.00 -12.83
C GLY A 195 -2.94 16.05 -12.92
N ALA A 196 -1.92 16.42 -13.71
CA ALA A 196 -0.67 15.67 -13.80
C ALA A 196 0.06 15.55 -12.45
N ASP A 197 0.14 16.65 -11.66
CA ASP A 197 0.73 16.60 -10.30
C ASP A 197 -0.08 15.74 -9.35
N LEU A 198 -1.40 15.82 -9.38
CA LEU A 198 -2.29 14.96 -8.57
C LEU A 198 -2.06 13.48 -8.88
N TRP A 199 -2.02 13.08 -10.16
CA TRP A 199 -1.76 11.69 -10.54
C TRP A 199 -0.35 11.23 -10.19
N ARG A 200 0.66 12.07 -10.35
CA ARG A 200 2.02 11.77 -9.93
C ARG A 200 2.11 11.51 -8.42
N ARG A 201 1.46 12.33 -7.59
CA ARG A 201 1.39 12.14 -6.13
C ARG A 201 0.62 10.86 -5.79
N THR A 202 -0.49 10.61 -6.47
CA THR A 202 -1.32 9.41 -6.30
C THR A 202 -0.52 8.13 -6.62
N LEU A 203 0.24 8.12 -7.72
CA LEU A 203 1.16 7.03 -8.05
C LEU A 203 2.16 6.77 -6.91
N ASN A 204 2.78 7.81 -6.38
CA ASN A 204 3.75 7.67 -5.29
C ASN A 204 3.11 7.12 -4.02
N ARG A 205 1.91 7.58 -3.65
CA ARG A 205 1.18 7.08 -2.49
C ARG A 205 0.75 5.61 -2.68
N GLY A 206 0.26 5.25 -3.86
CA GLY A 206 -0.09 3.86 -4.19
C GLY A 206 1.11 2.91 -4.18
N ALA A 207 2.24 3.36 -4.73
CA ALA A 207 3.47 2.58 -4.70
C ALA A 207 4.04 2.44 -3.28
N LEU A 208 3.96 3.48 -2.43
CA LEU A 208 4.31 3.41 -1.01
C LEU A 208 3.38 2.45 -0.25
N ALA A 209 2.06 2.55 -0.48
CA ALA A 209 1.04 1.69 0.12
C ALA A 209 1.33 0.20 -0.13
N THR A 210 1.61 -0.14 -1.40
CA THR A 210 1.96 -1.52 -1.75
C THR A 210 3.34 -1.92 -1.25
N ALA A 211 4.32 -1.02 -1.21
CA ALA A 211 5.65 -1.33 -0.67
C ALA A 211 5.61 -1.66 0.83
N ALA A 212 4.86 -0.90 1.63
CA ALA A 212 4.68 -1.17 3.05
C ALA A 212 3.99 -2.53 3.28
N GLN A 213 2.90 -2.81 2.57
CA GLN A 213 2.23 -4.11 2.66
C GLN A 213 3.13 -5.27 2.25
N LEU A 214 3.96 -5.11 1.20
CA LEU A 214 4.90 -6.15 0.74
C LEU A 214 5.93 -6.51 1.80
N VAL A 215 6.41 -5.54 2.59
CA VAL A 215 7.30 -5.80 3.74
C VAL A 215 6.57 -6.66 4.77
N GLY A 216 5.36 -6.29 5.18
CA GLY A 216 4.57 -7.06 6.14
C GLY A 216 4.24 -8.49 5.67
N LEU A 217 3.87 -8.64 4.38
CA LEU A 217 3.66 -9.95 3.77
C LEU A 217 4.93 -10.82 3.85
N ALA A 218 6.09 -10.24 3.58
CA ALA A 218 7.36 -10.97 3.65
C ALA A 218 7.68 -11.43 5.08
N GLU A 219 7.47 -10.57 6.07
CA GLU A 219 7.64 -10.90 7.50
C GLU A 219 6.73 -12.05 7.92
N ALA A 220 5.45 -11.97 7.58
CA ALA A 220 4.48 -13.01 7.88
C ALA A 220 4.86 -14.36 7.25
N MET A 221 5.29 -14.36 5.97
CA MET A 221 5.73 -15.59 5.30
C MET A 221 6.94 -16.21 5.99
N VAL A 222 7.93 -15.43 6.40
CA VAL A 222 9.11 -15.92 7.15
C VAL A 222 8.67 -16.47 8.51
N ALA A 223 7.85 -15.73 9.26
CA ALA A 223 7.38 -16.16 10.58
C ALA A 223 6.61 -17.50 10.52
N GLN A 224 5.72 -17.66 9.54
CA GLN A 224 5.01 -18.92 9.29
C GLN A 224 5.97 -20.06 8.94
N SER A 225 6.96 -19.79 8.10
CA SER A 225 7.95 -20.76 7.67
C SER A 225 8.89 -21.20 8.80
N VAL A 226 9.26 -20.28 9.69
CA VAL A 226 10.04 -20.60 10.89
C VAL A 226 9.25 -21.52 11.81
N ARG A 227 7.97 -21.23 12.09
CA ARG A 227 7.11 -22.12 12.87
C ARG A 227 7.00 -23.49 12.22
N TYR A 228 6.61 -23.56 10.95
CA TYR A 228 6.48 -24.82 10.22
C TYR A 228 7.74 -25.65 10.24
N THR A 229 8.91 -25.07 9.98
CA THR A 229 10.18 -25.82 9.94
C THR A 229 10.69 -26.22 11.32
N SER A 230 10.26 -25.54 12.38
CA SER A 230 10.54 -25.90 13.78
C SER A 230 9.71 -27.10 14.23
N ASP A 231 8.44 -27.20 13.80
CA ASP A 231 7.52 -28.25 14.19
C ASP A 231 7.63 -29.50 13.30
N ARG A 232 7.91 -29.32 12.01
CA ARG A 232 8.00 -30.42 11.05
C ARG A 232 9.26 -31.24 11.24
N ALA A 233 9.10 -32.48 11.64
CA ALA A 233 10.21 -33.44 11.80
C ALA A 233 10.34 -34.37 10.57
N GLN A 234 11.57 -34.55 10.08
CA GLN A 234 11.96 -35.56 9.10
C GLN A 234 13.36 -36.09 9.45
N PHE A 235 13.62 -37.37 9.15
CA PHE A 235 14.91 -38.00 9.47
C PHE A 235 15.30 -37.87 10.94
N GLY A 236 14.30 -37.97 11.85
CA GLY A 236 14.48 -37.96 13.30
C GLY A 236 14.75 -36.58 13.94
N ARG A 237 14.60 -35.46 13.20
CA ARG A 237 14.80 -34.12 13.73
C ARG A 237 13.92 -33.08 13.02
N ALA A 238 13.76 -31.92 13.65
CA ALA A 238 13.09 -30.75 13.00
C ALA A 238 13.84 -30.33 11.74
N ILE A 239 13.11 -30.09 10.63
CA ILE A 239 13.74 -29.73 9.36
C ILE A 239 14.45 -28.37 9.43
N GLY A 240 14.01 -27.47 10.31
CA GLY A 240 14.67 -26.18 10.58
C GLY A 240 16.06 -26.30 11.19
N THR A 241 16.47 -27.49 11.64
CA THR A 241 17.86 -27.74 12.08
C THR A 241 18.83 -27.86 10.91
N ASN A 242 18.34 -28.10 9.70
CA ASN A 242 19.18 -28.21 8.50
C ASN A 242 19.69 -26.83 8.07
N GLN A 243 20.99 -26.72 7.83
CA GLN A 243 21.66 -25.47 7.48
C GLN A 243 21.08 -24.85 6.19
N ALA A 244 20.76 -25.66 5.18
CA ALA A 244 20.16 -25.18 3.93
C ALA A 244 18.81 -24.46 4.16
N VAL A 245 17.96 -24.99 5.07
CA VAL A 245 16.69 -24.38 5.44
C VAL A 245 16.92 -23.03 6.15
N LYS A 246 17.85 -23.01 7.11
CA LYS A 246 18.22 -21.78 7.84
C LYS A 246 18.72 -20.69 6.90
N HIS A 247 19.57 -21.03 5.93
CA HIS A 247 20.13 -20.06 5.00
C HIS A 247 19.04 -19.46 4.11
N LEU A 248 18.12 -20.26 3.57
CA LEU A 248 17.01 -19.76 2.78
C LEU A 248 16.17 -18.73 3.54
N LEU A 249 15.85 -18.96 4.80
CA LEU A 249 15.08 -18.03 5.61
C LEU A 249 15.90 -16.82 6.06
N ALA A 250 17.18 -17.00 6.36
CA ALA A 250 18.09 -15.90 6.70
C ALA A 250 18.29 -14.93 5.54
N ASP A 251 18.45 -15.43 4.30
CA ASP A 251 18.57 -14.59 3.11
C ASP A 251 17.34 -13.69 2.94
N VAL A 252 16.14 -14.22 3.20
CA VAL A 252 14.90 -13.42 3.17
C VAL A 252 14.90 -12.38 4.28
N ALA A 253 15.22 -12.79 5.52
CA ALA A 253 15.22 -11.90 6.67
C ALA A 253 16.14 -10.68 6.45
N VAL A 254 17.32 -10.90 5.87
CA VAL A 254 18.26 -9.83 5.51
C VAL A 254 17.63 -8.85 4.51
N GLN A 255 16.95 -9.35 3.47
CA GLN A 255 16.30 -8.48 2.48
C GLN A 255 15.15 -7.67 3.09
N ILE A 256 14.38 -8.24 4.02
CA ILE A 256 13.34 -7.55 4.76
C ILE A 256 13.94 -6.40 5.58
N GLU A 257 14.99 -6.69 6.37
CA GLU A 257 15.62 -5.68 7.22
C GLU A 257 16.24 -4.52 6.41
N TYR A 258 16.72 -4.78 5.20
CA TYR A 258 17.16 -3.71 4.29
C TYR A 258 15.98 -2.94 3.65
N ALA A 259 14.85 -3.59 3.38
CA ALA A 259 13.70 -2.92 2.76
C ALA A 259 12.96 -1.98 3.72
N LYS A 260 12.86 -2.33 5.01
CA LYS A 260 12.15 -1.53 6.03
C LYS A 260 12.58 -0.05 6.07
N PRO A 261 13.84 0.29 6.33
CA PRO A 261 14.25 1.70 6.42
C PRO A 261 14.07 2.45 5.11
N VAL A 262 14.13 1.76 3.96
CA VAL A 262 13.90 2.37 2.66
C VAL A 262 12.43 2.74 2.48
N VAL A 263 11.50 1.89 2.94
CA VAL A 263 10.05 2.16 2.93
C VAL A 263 9.70 3.29 3.90
N TYR A 264 10.25 3.28 5.11
CA TYR A 264 10.01 4.34 6.10
C TYR A 264 10.56 5.70 5.65
N ARG A 265 11.75 5.71 5.03
CA ARG A 265 12.28 6.90 4.38
C ARG A 265 11.36 7.42 3.27
N ALA A 266 10.78 6.53 2.47
CA ALA A 266 9.87 6.92 1.40
C ALA A 266 8.60 7.57 1.96
N ALA A 267 8.04 7.04 3.05
CA ALA A 267 6.90 7.64 3.76
C ALA A 267 7.21 9.08 4.22
N TYR A 268 8.35 9.26 4.90
CA TYR A 268 8.83 10.59 5.29
C TYR A 268 9.00 11.53 4.09
N THR A 269 9.55 11.04 2.98
CA THR A 269 9.78 11.86 1.79
C THR A 269 8.48 12.28 1.11
N VAL A 270 7.47 11.39 1.06
CA VAL A 270 6.13 11.71 0.52
C VAL A 270 5.48 12.85 1.31
N GLU A 271 5.68 12.87 2.62
CA GLU A 271 5.13 13.86 3.53
C GLU A 271 5.89 15.20 3.47
N VAL A 272 7.23 15.15 3.63
CA VAL A 272 8.04 16.35 3.84
C VAL A 272 8.56 16.97 2.54
N SER A 273 8.74 16.18 1.49
CA SER A 273 9.32 16.61 0.21
C SER A 273 8.66 15.92 -0.98
N PRO A 274 7.35 16.19 -1.25
CA PRO A 274 6.61 15.49 -2.31
C PRO A 274 7.25 15.59 -3.70
N SER A 275 7.98 16.67 -3.99
CA SER A 275 8.72 16.83 -5.25
C SER A 275 9.89 15.87 -5.44
N ARG A 276 10.39 15.25 -4.36
CA ARG A 276 11.47 14.26 -4.36
C ARG A 276 10.98 12.84 -4.12
N ALA A 277 9.68 12.66 -3.95
CA ALA A 277 9.07 11.37 -3.61
C ALA A 277 9.27 10.30 -4.70
N ASP A 278 9.34 10.70 -5.96
CA ASP A 278 9.43 9.80 -7.10
C ASP A 278 10.59 8.81 -7.00
N PHE A 279 11.78 9.30 -6.65
CA PHE A 279 12.95 8.45 -6.45
C PHE A 279 12.84 7.59 -5.19
N ALA A 280 12.47 8.22 -4.04
CA ALA A 280 12.42 7.53 -2.75
C ALA A 280 11.40 6.40 -2.76
N VAL A 281 10.21 6.66 -3.31
CA VAL A 281 9.13 5.67 -3.42
C VAL A 281 9.48 4.57 -4.41
N SER A 282 10.08 4.92 -5.55
CA SER A 282 10.50 3.90 -6.53
C SER A 282 11.55 2.97 -5.94
N HIS A 283 12.51 3.49 -5.16
CA HIS A 283 13.48 2.66 -4.45
C HIS A 283 12.80 1.75 -3.42
N ALA A 284 11.84 2.27 -2.64
CA ALA A 284 11.08 1.50 -1.66
C ALA A 284 10.29 0.36 -2.33
N LYS A 285 9.60 0.66 -3.44
CA LYS A 285 8.81 -0.33 -4.17
C LYS A 285 9.68 -1.46 -4.74
N VAL A 286 10.85 -1.14 -5.31
CA VAL A 286 11.81 -2.14 -5.79
C VAL A 286 12.31 -3.02 -4.64
N ALA A 287 12.77 -2.41 -3.54
CA ALA A 287 13.32 -3.13 -2.40
C ALA A 287 12.27 -4.06 -1.76
N ALA A 288 11.07 -3.54 -1.48
CA ALA A 288 9.98 -4.31 -0.89
C ALA A 288 9.48 -5.44 -1.82
N SER A 289 9.35 -5.18 -3.13
CA SER A 289 8.95 -6.20 -4.10
C SER A 289 9.97 -7.34 -4.16
N ARG A 290 11.26 -7.04 -4.18
CA ARG A 290 12.33 -8.06 -4.17
C ARG A 290 12.29 -8.90 -2.91
N ALA A 291 12.17 -8.27 -1.73
CA ALA A 291 12.05 -8.97 -0.45
C ALA A 291 10.84 -9.91 -0.42
N ALA A 292 9.66 -9.42 -0.81
CA ALA A 292 8.43 -10.22 -0.79
C ALA A 292 8.43 -11.37 -1.81
N LEU A 293 8.95 -11.14 -3.03
CA LEU A 293 9.06 -12.19 -4.04
C LEU A 293 10.11 -13.25 -3.67
N LEU A 294 11.20 -12.85 -3.02
CA LEU A 294 12.17 -13.80 -2.46
C LEU A 294 11.55 -14.60 -1.32
N ALA A 295 10.81 -13.94 -0.42
CA ALA A 295 10.06 -14.59 0.66
C ALA A 295 9.09 -15.62 0.11
N ALA A 296 8.28 -15.26 -0.87
CA ALA A 296 7.33 -16.18 -1.50
C ALA A 296 8.03 -17.44 -2.03
N ARG A 297 9.15 -17.29 -2.75
CA ARG A 297 9.91 -18.40 -3.31
C ARG A 297 10.54 -19.30 -2.25
N HIS A 298 11.25 -18.71 -1.29
CA HIS A 298 11.98 -19.48 -0.28
C HIS A 298 11.03 -20.12 0.75
N CYS A 299 9.95 -19.44 1.12
CA CYS A 299 8.96 -19.98 2.04
C CYS A 299 8.19 -21.16 1.43
N ILE A 300 7.78 -21.08 0.16
CA ILE A 300 7.23 -22.23 -0.55
C ILE A 300 8.25 -23.40 -0.55
N GLN A 301 9.51 -23.12 -0.87
CA GLN A 301 10.57 -24.14 -0.95
C GLN A 301 10.76 -24.87 0.39
N VAL A 302 10.77 -24.16 1.52
CA VAL A 302 10.98 -24.81 2.84
C VAL A 302 9.76 -25.56 3.35
N HIS A 303 8.56 -25.26 2.84
CA HIS A 303 7.34 -26.03 3.09
C HIS A 303 7.28 -27.30 2.24
N GLY A 304 8.06 -27.39 1.15
CA GLY A 304 8.03 -28.50 0.21
C GLY A 304 6.66 -28.66 -0.45
N ALA A 305 6.17 -29.88 -0.60
CA ALA A 305 4.89 -30.16 -1.24
C ALA A 305 3.70 -29.44 -0.55
N MET A 306 3.73 -29.26 0.76
CA MET A 306 2.69 -28.54 1.50
C MET A 306 2.56 -27.08 1.05
N GLY A 307 3.64 -26.42 0.67
CA GLY A 307 3.63 -25.04 0.20
C GLY A 307 2.80 -24.80 -1.08
N TYR A 308 2.43 -25.86 -1.80
CA TYR A 308 1.59 -25.80 -3.01
C TYR A 308 0.13 -26.20 -2.78
N THR A 309 -0.24 -26.58 -1.55
CA THR A 309 -1.59 -27.05 -1.27
C THR A 309 -2.50 -25.94 -0.77
N TRP A 310 -3.81 -26.13 -0.95
CA TRP A 310 -4.82 -25.18 -0.48
C TRP A 310 -4.98 -25.18 1.05
N GLU A 311 -4.59 -26.27 1.69
CA GLU A 311 -4.64 -26.45 3.15
C GLU A 311 -3.57 -25.61 3.86
N CYS A 312 -2.49 -25.26 3.16
CA CYS A 312 -1.43 -24.43 3.72
C CYS A 312 -1.78 -22.95 3.59
N ASP A 313 -1.90 -22.25 4.72
CA ASP A 313 -2.28 -20.82 4.75
C ASP A 313 -1.27 -19.91 4.07
N LEU A 314 -0.01 -20.33 3.96
CA LEU A 314 1.06 -19.59 3.30
C LEU A 314 0.64 -19.04 1.93
N GLN A 315 -0.19 -19.78 1.18
CA GLN A 315 -0.68 -19.39 -0.14
C GLN A 315 -1.37 -18.01 -0.17
N ILE A 316 -2.03 -17.61 0.93
CA ILE A 316 -2.72 -16.33 1.04
C ILE A 316 -1.72 -15.19 0.87
N TRP A 317 -0.64 -15.23 1.66
CA TRP A 317 0.42 -14.22 1.62
C TRP A 317 1.22 -14.24 0.33
N VAL A 318 1.54 -15.42 -0.17
CA VAL A 318 2.28 -15.61 -1.44
C VAL A 318 1.51 -14.99 -2.60
N LYS A 319 0.23 -15.29 -2.75
CA LYS A 319 -0.61 -14.80 -3.84
C LYS A 319 -0.81 -13.27 -3.75
N ARG A 320 -1.02 -12.75 -2.53
CA ARG A 320 -1.08 -11.33 -2.28
C ARG A 320 0.23 -10.63 -2.66
N ALA A 321 1.38 -11.19 -2.28
CA ALA A 321 2.68 -10.63 -2.64
C ALA A 321 2.90 -10.58 -4.15
N TRP A 322 2.52 -11.63 -4.90
CA TRP A 322 2.59 -11.64 -6.36
C TRP A 322 1.70 -10.58 -7.02
N ALA A 323 0.51 -10.34 -6.46
CA ALA A 323 -0.41 -9.33 -6.95
C ALA A 323 0.11 -7.91 -6.68
N LEU A 324 0.45 -7.61 -5.41
CA LEU A 324 0.89 -6.26 -5.01
C LEU A 324 2.25 -5.86 -5.59
N ALA A 325 3.13 -6.81 -5.89
CA ALA A 325 4.40 -6.52 -6.55
C ALA A 325 4.24 -5.88 -7.94
N ARG A 326 3.09 -6.07 -8.60
CA ARG A 326 2.78 -5.52 -9.93
C ARG A 326 1.89 -4.29 -9.90
N GLU A 327 1.19 -4.04 -8.80
CA GLU A 327 0.28 -2.92 -8.63
C GLU A 327 1.06 -1.62 -8.40
N TRP A 328 0.54 -0.51 -8.90
CA TRP A 328 1.18 0.81 -8.84
C TRP A 328 2.60 0.85 -9.45
N GLY A 329 2.79 0.09 -10.52
CA GLY A 329 4.06 -0.11 -11.20
C GLY A 329 4.84 -1.31 -10.67
N ASP A 330 5.41 -2.06 -11.60
CA ASP A 330 6.27 -3.21 -11.30
C ASP A 330 7.73 -2.80 -11.06
N GLU A 331 8.59 -3.79 -10.79
CA GLU A 331 10.02 -3.58 -10.57
C GLU A 331 10.69 -2.87 -11.76
N GLY A 332 10.33 -3.24 -13.00
CA GLY A 332 10.89 -2.65 -14.21
C GLY A 332 10.56 -1.16 -14.33
N PHE A 333 9.28 -0.82 -14.13
CA PHE A 333 8.80 0.56 -14.13
C PHE A 333 9.54 1.42 -13.10
N HIS A 334 9.61 0.97 -11.85
CA HIS A 334 10.27 1.74 -10.79
C HIS A 334 11.79 1.80 -10.94
N THR A 335 12.42 0.75 -11.48
CA THR A 335 13.85 0.78 -11.80
C THR A 335 14.15 1.82 -12.88
N ASN A 336 13.29 1.94 -13.90
CA ASN A 336 13.45 2.96 -14.93
C ASN A 336 13.29 4.38 -14.35
N ARG A 337 12.31 4.63 -13.47
CA ARG A 337 12.17 5.93 -12.77
C ARG A 337 13.42 6.29 -11.94
N ILE A 338 14.05 5.30 -11.29
CA ILE A 338 15.31 5.49 -10.56
C ILE A 338 16.42 5.86 -11.53
N HIS A 339 16.55 5.16 -12.66
CA HIS A 339 17.58 5.44 -13.68
C HIS A 339 17.40 6.82 -14.30
N GLU A 340 16.19 7.19 -14.69
CA GLU A 340 15.87 8.51 -15.24
C GLU A 340 16.27 9.62 -14.27
N TRP A 341 15.98 9.46 -12.97
CA TRP A 341 16.38 10.42 -11.96
C TRP A 341 17.91 10.49 -11.78
N LEU A 342 18.61 9.35 -11.72
CA LEU A 342 20.06 9.29 -11.55
C LEU A 342 20.85 9.87 -12.72
N LEU A 343 20.28 9.79 -13.94
CA LEU A 343 20.92 10.30 -15.16
C LEU A 343 20.69 11.80 -15.39
N GLN A 344 19.87 12.47 -14.61
CA GLN A 344 19.71 13.91 -14.68
C GLN A 344 21.01 14.61 -14.28
N SER A 345 21.38 15.65 -15.03
CA SER A 345 22.62 16.41 -14.79
C SER A 345 22.66 17.14 -13.43
N ASN A 346 21.49 17.35 -12.83
CA ASN A 346 21.30 17.98 -11.53
C ASN A 346 20.85 17.00 -10.43
N ALA A 347 21.03 15.69 -10.63
CA ALA A 347 20.68 14.68 -9.64
C ALA A 347 21.43 14.95 -8.32
N LEU A 348 20.68 15.11 -7.24
CA LEU A 348 21.22 15.37 -5.92
C LEU A 348 21.65 14.04 -5.27
N LEU A 349 22.92 13.68 -5.44
CA LEU A 349 23.53 12.46 -4.96
C LEU A 349 24.36 12.77 -3.70
N GLY A 350 24.21 11.95 -2.68
CA GLY A 350 24.98 12.06 -1.43
C GLY A 350 24.11 11.87 -0.18
N PRO A 351 24.75 11.59 0.96
CA PRO A 351 24.03 11.34 2.21
C PRO A 351 23.23 12.55 2.69
N GLU A 352 23.65 13.77 2.39
CA GLU A 352 22.98 15.03 2.73
C GLU A 352 21.61 15.18 2.05
N PHE A 353 21.38 14.49 0.92
CA PHE A 353 20.11 14.52 0.19
C PHE A 353 19.18 13.35 0.52
N THR A 354 19.61 12.43 1.38
CA THR A 354 18.88 11.18 1.66
C THR A 354 17.46 11.44 2.18
N PHE A 355 17.26 12.50 2.96
CA PHE A 355 15.98 12.80 3.62
C PHE A 355 15.32 14.10 3.12
N GLY A 356 15.70 14.59 1.95
CA GLY A 356 15.05 15.73 1.33
C GLY A 356 15.22 17.07 2.06
N ARG A 357 16.15 17.20 3.01
CA ARG A 357 16.39 18.48 3.71
C ARG A 357 16.75 19.56 2.72
N ARG A 358 16.15 20.76 2.87
CA ARG A 358 16.61 21.97 2.22
C ARG A 358 18.08 22.16 2.58
N THR A 359 18.95 22.21 1.59
CA THR A 359 20.31 22.69 1.77
C THR A 359 20.26 24.21 1.91
N LEU A 360 21.25 24.79 2.63
CA LEU A 360 21.38 26.24 2.78
C LEU A 360 21.41 27.01 1.45
N THR A 361 21.64 26.31 0.33
CA THR A 361 21.61 26.85 -1.03
C THR A 361 20.21 27.11 -1.59
N ASP A 362 19.16 26.46 -1.07
CA ASP A 362 17.77 26.75 -1.46
C ASP A 362 17.27 28.12 -0.93
N THR A 363 18.03 28.75 -0.04
CA THR A 363 17.70 30.04 0.58
C THR A 363 18.25 31.25 -0.20
N VAL A 364 19.04 31.05 -1.24
CA VAL A 364 19.67 32.13 -2.03
C VAL A 364 18.96 32.39 -3.37
N ALA A 365 17.94 31.60 -3.71
CA ALA A 365 17.18 31.69 -4.95
C ALA A 365 15.68 32.01 -4.73
N ALA A 366 15.35 32.74 -3.66
CA ALA A 366 14.00 33.25 -3.39
C ALA A 366 14.04 34.79 -3.34
#